data_398757051f33951a98723babbd4dee93
#
_entry.id   398757051f33951a98723babbd4dee93
#
_cell.length_a   1.000
_cell.length_b   1.000
_cell.length_c   1.000
_cell.angle_alpha   90.00
_cell.angle_beta   90.00
_cell.angle_gamma   90.00
#
_symmetry.space_group_name_H-M   'P 1'
#
loop_
_entity.id
_entity.type
_entity.pdbx_description
1 polymer ?
#
loop_
_entity_poly.entity_id
_entity_poly.type
_entity_poly.pdbx_seq_one_letter_code
_entity_poly.pdbx_strand_id
1 'polypeptide(L)'
;MLSKIFKLVSIIIFFLYQNSLYSKTTVDVDFNPKYLSNYLSALLAHDNQNNNKAIKYFNSSKNLIKKHEKFLKQYVFSLVLNGQVKDAIKQIKSNKNKNSANFFEAYVLLLVDSLQKQKFEKSDLILNELQKFKNYGTYQFVIYETLKSYKNLFETKKIANNVEQDFGKLSLINEAFQNCYLENPRAKSNFLNLINSDDGDYSRYLFFYLSFIIKDKDHETAKQIAQTIDELESNLLINQSKSWINNSKLELFEKTFSCQKDENILSEFFFLISNFLASEEKFDK
;
A
#
# COMPACT_ATOMS: atom_id res chain seq x y z
N MET A 1 30.50 -61.27 -45.45
CA MET A 1 31.49 -60.65 -44.54
C MET A 1 31.61 -59.13 -44.77
N LEU A 2 31.66 -58.66 -46.00
CA LEU A 2 31.76 -57.22 -46.34
C LEU A 2 30.64 -56.36 -45.77
N SER A 3 29.36 -56.81 -45.77
CA SER A 3 28.21 -56.08 -45.26
C SER A 3 28.24 -55.76 -43.77
N LYS A 4 28.84 -56.65 -42.97
CA LYS A 4 29.02 -56.41 -41.52
C LYS A 4 30.13 -55.39 -41.23
N ILE A 5 31.18 -55.38 -42.04
CA ILE A 5 32.29 -54.39 -41.92
C ILE A 5 31.80 -53.00 -42.31
N PHE A 6 30.97 -52.88 -43.36
CA PHE A 6 30.40 -51.63 -43.80
C PHE A 6 29.48 -51.02 -42.75
N LYS A 7 28.66 -51.82 -42.05
CA LYS A 7 27.83 -51.34 -40.92
C LYS A 7 28.64 -50.85 -39.75
N LEU A 8 29.74 -51.57 -39.41
CA LEU A 8 30.60 -51.16 -38.30
C LEU A 8 31.35 -49.85 -38.59
N VAL A 9 31.85 -49.67 -39.81
CA VAL A 9 32.50 -48.45 -40.27
C VAL A 9 31.51 -47.25 -40.29
N SER A 10 30.25 -47.47 -40.71
CA SER A 10 29.23 -46.43 -40.68
C SER A 10 28.88 -45.97 -39.26
N ILE A 11 28.85 -46.91 -38.30
CA ILE A 11 28.59 -46.57 -36.88
C ILE A 11 29.77 -45.79 -36.29
N ILE A 12 31.00 -46.16 -36.62
CA ILE A 12 32.22 -45.47 -36.16
C ILE A 12 32.27 -44.02 -36.75
N ILE A 13 31.94 -43.87 -38.02
CA ILE A 13 31.86 -42.57 -38.67
C ILE A 13 30.75 -41.70 -38.03
N PHE A 14 29.59 -42.27 -37.68
CA PHE A 14 28.52 -41.56 -37.02
C PHE A 14 28.93 -41.06 -35.62
N PHE A 15 29.69 -41.82 -34.86
CA PHE A 15 30.25 -41.40 -33.57
C PHE A 15 31.39 -40.39 -33.70
N LEU A 16 32.18 -40.42 -34.76
CA LEU A 16 33.25 -39.45 -35.03
C LEU A 16 32.70 -38.09 -35.55
N TYR A 17 31.50 -38.09 -36.16
CA TYR A 17 30.78 -36.87 -36.59
C TYR A 17 29.87 -36.30 -35.54
N GLN A 18 29.92 -36.76 -34.29
CA GLN A 18 29.36 -35.98 -33.20
C GLN A 18 30.23 -34.72 -33.04
N ASN A 19 30.02 -33.75 -33.94
CA ASN A 19 30.42 -32.40 -33.68
C ASN A 19 29.83 -32.07 -32.31
N SER A 20 30.70 -31.88 -31.34
CA SER A 20 30.31 -31.26 -30.07
C SER A 20 29.50 -30.07 -30.47
N LEU A 21 28.16 -30.11 -30.27
CA LEU A 21 27.32 -28.93 -30.23
C LEU A 21 27.85 -28.11 -29.07
N TYR A 22 28.97 -27.46 -29.27
CA TYR A 22 29.34 -26.29 -28.51
C TYR A 22 28.24 -25.25 -28.84
N SER A 23 27.16 -25.35 -28.11
CA SER A 23 26.37 -24.19 -27.87
C SER A 23 27.39 -23.14 -27.40
N LYS A 24 27.75 -22.23 -28.29
CA LYS A 24 28.30 -20.94 -27.87
C LYS A 24 27.17 -20.29 -27.08
N THR A 25 27.05 -20.70 -25.80
CA THR A 25 26.51 -19.80 -24.82
C THR A 25 27.49 -18.62 -24.90
N THR A 26 27.08 -17.57 -25.58
CA THR A 26 27.55 -16.25 -25.24
C THR A 26 27.14 -16.09 -23.79
N VAL A 27 28.00 -16.57 -22.90
CA VAL A 27 27.90 -16.32 -21.46
C VAL A 27 28.04 -14.81 -21.42
N ASP A 28 26.91 -14.14 -21.31
CA ASP A 28 26.90 -12.70 -20.99
C ASP A 28 27.81 -12.63 -19.77
N VAL A 29 28.96 -11.99 -19.91
CA VAL A 29 30.07 -11.97 -18.92
C VAL A 29 29.58 -11.55 -17.52
N ASP A 30 28.35 -11.01 -17.46
CA ASP A 30 27.62 -10.57 -16.27
C ASP A 30 26.66 -11.61 -15.65
N PHE A 31 26.49 -12.81 -16.21
CA PHE A 31 25.59 -13.81 -15.64
C PHE A 31 26.30 -14.59 -14.52
N ASN A 32 25.91 -14.27 -13.28
CA ASN A 32 26.33 -15.06 -12.10
C ASN A 32 25.18 -15.93 -11.63
N PRO A 33 25.26 -17.27 -11.75
CA PRO A 33 24.20 -18.20 -11.29
C PRO A 33 23.80 -18.01 -9.83
N LYS A 34 24.72 -17.55 -8.98
CA LYS A 34 24.45 -17.24 -7.57
C LYS A 34 23.43 -16.11 -7.39
N TYR A 35 23.43 -15.11 -8.26
CA TYR A 35 22.42 -14.04 -8.19
C TYR A 35 21.03 -14.56 -8.54
N LEU A 36 20.93 -15.43 -9.56
CA LEU A 36 19.65 -16.06 -9.91
C LEU A 36 19.15 -16.97 -8.81
N SER A 37 20.01 -17.81 -8.23
CA SER A 37 19.68 -18.69 -7.10
C SER A 37 19.19 -17.88 -5.89
N ASN A 38 19.88 -16.78 -5.55
CA ASN A 38 19.44 -15.89 -4.47
C ASN A 38 18.10 -15.24 -4.80
N TYR A 39 17.88 -14.80 -6.04
CA TYR A 39 16.61 -14.22 -6.44
C TYR A 39 15.45 -15.21 -6.31
N LEU A 40 15.61 -16.45 -6.78
CA LEU A 40 14.59 -17.50 -6.63
C LEU A 40 14.34 -17.82 -5.15
N SER A 41 15.40 -17.86 -4.32
CA SER A 41 15.26 -18.00 -2.87
C SER A 41 14.54 -16.82 -2.21
N ALA A 42 14.72 -15.59 -2.75
CA ALA A 42 14.00 -14.41 -2.30
C ALA A 42 12.51 -14.52 -2.60
N LEU A 43 12.14 -14.96 -3.82
CA LEU A 43 10.75 -15.18 -4.21
C LEU A 43 10.07 -16.20 -3.33
N LEU A 44 10.70 -17.36 -3.14
CA LEU A 44 10.16 -18.41 -2.28
C LEU A 44 9.98 -17.94 -0.82
N ALA A 45 10.94 -17.16 -0.31
CA ALA A 45 10.83 -16.61 1.04
C ALA A 45 9.72 -15.56 1.14
N HIS A 46 9.53 -14.75 0.10
CA HIS A 46 8.46 -13.76 0.00
C HIS A 46 7.08 -14.44 -0.03
N ASP A 47 6.89 -15.44 -0.88
CA ASP A 47 5.64 -16.20 -1.01
C ASP A 47 5.28 -16.94 0.30
N ASN A 48 6.29 -17.39 1.06
CA ASN A 48 6.11 -17.93 2.39
C ASN A 48 6.00 -16.86 3.51
N GLN A 49 5.79 -15.60 3.17
CA GLN A 49 5.65 -14.46 4.10
C GLN A 49 6.87 -14.23 5.02
N ASN A 50 8.01 -14.85 4.72
CA ASN A 50 9.26 -14.63 5.45
C ASN A 50 10.03 -13.44 4.86
N ASN A 51 9.46 -12.24 5.02
CA ASN A 51 9.96 -11.02 4.40
C ASN A 51 11.39 -10.67 4.83
N ASN A 52 11.76 -10.96 6.08
CA ASN A 52 13.12 -10.75 6.59
C ASN A 52 14.16 -11.56 5.80
N LYS A 53 13.84 -12.82 5.50
CA LYS A 53 14.71 -13.72 4.72
C LYS A 53 14.69 -13.32 3.24
N ALA A 54 13.51 -12.94 2.71
CA ALA A 54 13.39 -12.47 1.35
C ALA A 54 14.29 -11.25 1.10
N ILE A 55 14.26 -10.25 1.99
CA ILE A 55 15.09 -9.04 1.91
C ILE A 55 16.60 -9.39 1.87
N LYS A 56 17.06 -10.35 2.68
CA LYS A 56 18.47 -10.78 2.66
C LYS A 56 18.88 -11.33 1.29
N TYR A 57 18.04 -12.17 0.69
CA TYR A 57 18.27 -12.74 -0.62
C TYR A 57 18.15 -11.70 -1.75
N PHE A 58 17.16 -10.80 -1.70
CA PHE A 58 17.07 -9.68 -2.65
C PHE A 58 18.32 -8.78 -2.58
N ASN A 59 18.81 -8.48 -1.38
CA ASN A 59 20.05 -7.73 -1.20
C ASN A 59 21.26 -8.40 -1.85
N SER A 60 21.35 -9.74 -1.76
CA SER A 60 22.44 -10.53 -2.34
C SER A 60 22.34 -10.67 -3.87
N SER A 61 21.21 -10.31 -4.47
CA SER A 61 20.93 -10.42 -5.91
C SER A 61 20.61 -9.09 -6.58
N LYS A 62 20.91 -7.96 -5.95
CA LYS A 62 20.60 -6.58 -6.45
C LYS A 62 21.07 -6.29 -7.88
N ASN A 63 22.10 -6.97 -8.36
CA ASN A 63 22.58 -6.81 -9.74
C ASN A 63 21.49 -7.19 -10.78
N LEU A 64 20.48 -7.98 -10.38
CA LEU A 64 19.35 -8.34 -11.26
C LEU A 64 18.29 -7.25 -11.39
N ILE A 65 18.29 -6.20 -10.56
CA ILE A 65 17.30 -5.09 -10.67
C ILE A 65 17.23 -4.49 -12.07
N LYS A 66 18.38 -4.43 -12.77
CA LYS A 66 18.44 -3.88 -14.13
C LYS A 66 18.03 -4.87 -15.21
N LYS A 67 18.08 -6.16 -14.90
CA LYS A 67 17.92 -7.26 -15.85
C LYS A 67 16.55 -7.96 -15.72
N HIS A 68 15.87 -7.79 -14.59
CA HIS A 68 14.61 -8.45 -14.29
C HIS A 68 13.54 -7.44 -13.87
N GLU A 69 12.54 -7.25 -14.72
CA GLU A 69 11.51 -6.21 -14.55
C GLU A 69 10.77 -6.30 -13.21
N LYS A 70 10.38 -7.51 -12.80
CA LYS A 70 9.62 -7.75 -11.56
C LYS A 70 10.46 -7.69 -10.28
N PHE A 71 11.79 -7.69 -10.38
CA PHE A 71 12.67 -7.75 -9.20
C PHE A 71 12.39 -6.62 -8.21
N LEU A 72 12.39 -5.38 -8.71
CA LEU A 72 12.24 -4.21 -7.84
C LEU A 72 10.88 -4.19 -7.14
N LYS A 73 9.80 -4.57 -7.86
CA LYS A 73 8.45 -4.61 -7.29
C LYS A 73 8.40 -5.57 -6.09
N GLN A 74 8.86 -6.79 -6.26
CA GLN A 74 8.84 -7.83 -5.20
C GLN A 74 9.76 -7.48 -4.03
N TYR A 75 10.92 -6.89 -4.32
CA TYR A 75 11.82 -6.42 -3.27
C TYR A 75 11.21 -5.27 -2.46
N VAL A 76 10.57 -4.30 -3.11
CA VAL A 76 9.86 -3.20 -2.47
C VAL A 76 8.73 -3.75 -1.59
N PHE A 77 7.95 -4.72 -2.07
CA PHE A 77 6.88 -5.35 -1.29
C PHE A 77 7.43 -6.02 -0.03
N SER A 78 8.51 -6.80 -0.16
CA SER A 78 9.14 -7.44 1.00
C SER A 78 9.61 -6.41 2.04
N LEU A 79 10.17 -5.26 1.60
CA LEU A 79 10.58 -4.17 2.48
C LEU A 79 9.39 -3.55 3.20
N VAL A 80 8.29 -3.25 2.48
CA VAL A 80 7.08 -2.66 3.06
C VAL A 80 6.44 -3.62 4.06
N LEU A 81 6.26 -4.89 3.70
CA LEU A 81 5.69 -5.92 4.58
C LEU A 81 6.55 -6.19 5.82
N ASN A 82 7.84 -5.87 5.76
CA ASN A 82 8.75 -5.94 6.91
C ASN A 82 8.88 -4.61 7.68
N GLY A 83 8.02 -3.63 7.41
CA GLY A 83 8.04 -2.32 8.07
C GLY A 83 9.16 -1.37 7.63
N GLN A 84 9.96 -1.74 6.61
CA GLN A 84 11.11 -0.96 6.12
C GLN A 84 10.69 -0.01 4.98
N VAL A 85 9.64 0.78 5.22
CA VAL A 85 9.04 1.68 4.19
C VAL A 85 10.05 2.71 3.68
N LYS A 86 10.91 3.27 4.56
CA LYS A 86 11.93 4.24 4.16
C LYS A 86 12.94 3.64 3.17
N ASP A 87 13.33 2.38 3.38
CA ASP A 87 14.25 1.68 2.48
C ASP A 87 13.57 1.33 1.16
N ALA A 88 12.29 0.93 1.19
CA ALA A 88 11.49 0.73 -0.01
C ALA A 88 11.47 2.00 -0.89
N ILE A 89 11.14 3.15 -0.31
CA ILE A 89 11.14 4.46 -0.99
C ILE A 89 12.53 4.79 -1.55
N LYS A 90 13.61 4.50 -0.80
CA LYS A 90 14.98 4.70 -1.26
C LYS A 90 15.30 3.83 -2.50
N GLN A 91 14.88 2.55 -2.49
CA GLN A 91 15.08 1.65 -3.64
C GLN A 91 14.31 2.14 -4.87
N ILE A 92 13.07 2.60 -4.73
CA ILE A 92 12.29 3.17 -5.82
C ILE A 92 13.00 4.41 -6.39
N LYS A 93 13.39 5.37 -5.54
CA LYS A 93 14.07 6.61 -5.96
C LYS A 93 15.39 6.35 -6.69
N SER A 94 16.18 5.40 -6.23
CA SER A 94 17.46 5.05 -6.86
C SER A 94 17.31 4.35 -8.22
N ASN A 95 16.11 3.86 -8.54
CA ASN A 95 15.80 3.18 -9.79
C ASN A 95 14.74 3.91 -10.65
N LYS A 96 14.37 5.15 -10.30
CA LYS A 96 13.27 5.92 -10.94
C LYS A 96 13.39 6.04 -12.46
N ASN A 97 14.60 6.10 -12.98
CA ASN A 97 14.85 6.26 -14.42
C ASN A 97 14.85 4.92 -15.19
N LYS A 98 14.35 3.85 -14.58
CA LYS A 98 14.29 2.50 -15.15
C LYS A 98 12.84 2.02 -15.21
N ASN A 99 12.51 1.26 -16.22
CA ASN A 99 11.18 0.62 -16.36
C ASN A 99 10.82 -0.23 -15.14
N SER A 100 11.80 -0.81 -14.44
CA SER A 100 11.59 -1.60 -13.23
C SER A 100 10.93 -0.85 -12.07
N ALA A 101 11.00 0.50 -12.04
CA ALA A 101 10.34 1.32 -11.03
C ALA A 101 8.94 1.82 -11.46
N ASN A 102 8.48 1.44 -12.67
CA ASN A 102 7.23 1.92 -13.25
C ASN A 102 6.07 0.98 -12.88
N PHE A 103 5.63 1.01 -11.63
CA PHE A 103 4.46 0.26 -11.15
C PHE A 103 3.64 1.09 -10.16
N PHE A 104 2.33 0.83 -10.11
CA PHE A 104 1.34 1.62 -9.38
C PHE A 104 1.73 1.88 -7.92
N GLU A 105 2.08 0.83 -7.19
CA GLU A 105 2.36 0.89 -5.75
C GLU A 105 3.64 1.69 -5.45
N ALA A 106 4.60 1.74 -6.40
CA ALA A 106 5.78 2.60 -6.27
C ALA A 106 5.38 4.08 -6.26
N TYR A 107 4.48 4.48 -7.16
CA TYR A 107 4.02 5.87 -7.20
C TYR A 107 3.13 6.22 -6.02
N VAL A 108 2.30 5.27 -5.53
CA VAL A 108 1.53 5.47 -4.28
C VAL A 108 2.47 5.73 -3.10
N LEU A 109 3.51 4.91 -2.91
CA LEU A 109 4.51 5.11 -1.84
C LEU A 109 5.24 6.46 -1.97
N LEU A 110 5.63 6.84 -3.19
CA LEU A 110 6.29 8.12 -3.44
C LEU A 110 5.35 9.31 -3.18
N LEU A 111 4.07 9.19 -3.54
CA LEU A 111 3.06 10.23 -3.33
C LEU A 111 2.81 10.43 -1.83
N VAL A 112 2.60 9.36 -1.08
CA VAL A 112 2.41 9.42 0.38
C VAL A 112 3.63 10.06 1.06
N ASP A 113 4.87 9.64 0.70
CA ASP A 113 6.11 10.26 1.22
C ASP A 113 6.19 11.77 0.89
N SER A 114 5.67 12.17 -0.27
CA SER A 114 5.66 13.56 -0.71
C SER A 114 4.61 14.39 0.04
N LEU A 115 3.41 13.83 0.24
CA LEU A 115 2.31 14.47 0.99
C LEU A 115 2.68 14.66 2.45
N GLN A 116 3.21 13.61 3.13
CA GLN A 116 3.67 13.71 4.52
C GLN A 116 4.78 14.76 4.72
N LYS A 117 5.52 15.08 3.68
CA LYS A 117 6.57 16.13 3.69
C LYS A 117 6.07 17.46 3.16
N GLN A 118 4.78 17.57 2.85
CA GLN A 118 4.14 18.77 2.30
C GLN A 118 4.84 19.32 1.05
N LYS A 119 5.36 18.40 0.19
CA LYS A 119 6.04 18.75 -1.06
C LYS A 119 5.04 18.69 -2.23
N PHE A 120 4.08 19.61 -2.27
CA PHE A 120 2.92 19.57 -3.16
C PHE A 120 3.28 19.61 -4.65
N GLU A 121 4.21 20.46 -5.08
CA GLU A 121 4.70 20.46 -6.47
C GLU A 121 5.24 19.09 -6.91
N LYS A 122 5.96 18.41 -6.00
CA LYS A 122 6.44 17.06 -6.27
C LYS A 122 5.30 16.05 -6.29
N SER A 123 4.29 16.24 -5.45
CA SER A 123 3.09 15.40 -5.43
C SER A 123 2.34 15.49 -6.75
N ASP A 124 2.24 16.67 -7.38
CA ASP A 124 1.64 16.85 -8.70
C ASP A 124 2.37 16.06 -9.79
N LEU A 125 3.71 16.12 -9.80
CA LEU A 125 4.49 15.32 -10.74
C LEU A 125 4.27 13.81 -10.56
N ILE A 126 4.14 13.36 -9.31
CA ILE A 126 3.89 11.94 -9.02
C ILE A 126 2.45 11.56 -9.39
N LEU A 127 1.46 12.42 -9.14
CA LEU A 127 0.07 12.21 -9.54
C LEU A 127 -0.08 12.08 -11.05
N ASN A 128 0.65 12.88 -11.84
CA ASN A 128 0.66 12.77 -13.30
C ASN A 128 1.20 11.40 -13.78
N GLU A 129 2.20 10.85 -13.09
CA GLU A 129 2.67 9.50 -13.38
C GLU A 129 1.65 8.43 -12.92
N LEU A 130 1.06 8.58 -11.74
CA LEU A 130 0.07 7.68 -11.18
C LEU A 130 -1.20 7.62 -12.02
N GLN A 131 -1.59 8.71 -12.67
CA GLN A 131 -2.75 8.80 -13.56
C GLN A 131 -2.75 7.76 -14.68
N LYS A 132 -1.57 7.32 -15.15
CA LYS A 132 -1.44 6.31 -16.20
C LYS A 132 -2.03 4.95 -15.79
N PHE A 133 -2.11 4.70 -14.49
CA PHE A 133 -2.60 3.44 -13.92
C PHE A 133 -4.06 3.47 -13.51
N LYS A 134 -4.71 4.64 -13.48
CA LYS A 134 -6.06 4.79 -12.93
C LYS A 134 -7.12 3.91 -13.60
N ASN A 135 -6.92 3.54 -14.87
CA ASN A 135 -7.86 2.73 -15.64
C ASN A 135 -7.55 1.21 -15.58
N TYR A 136 -6.56 0.78 -14.81
CA TYR A 136 -6.18 -0.65 -14.73
C TYR A 136 -7.11 -1.47 -13.84
N GLY A 137 -7.89 -0.82 -12.97
CA GLY A 137 -8.88 -1.46 -12.12
C GLY A 137 -9.57 -0.46 -11.18
N THR A 138 -10.66 -0.91 -10.56
CA THR A 138 -11.49 -0.05 -9.70
C THR A 138 -10.70 0.52 -8.53
N TYR A 139 -9.89 -0.28 -7.84
CA TYR A 139 -9.17 0.21 -6.67
C TYR A 139 -8.03 1.17 -7.03
N GLN A 140 -7.34 1.00 -8.18
CA GLN A 140 -6.35 1.96 -8.65
C GLN A 140 -7.00 3.32 -8.89
N PHE A 141 -8.19 3.31 -9.48
CA PHE A 141 -8.97 4.50 -9.72
C PHE A 141 -9.36 5.19 -8.40
N VAL A 142 -9.93 4.43 -7.46
CA VAL A 142 -10.34 4.94 -6.13
C VAL A 142 -9.15 5.53 -5.37
N ILE A 143 -8.02 4.83 -5.33
CA ILE A 143 -6.80 5.31 -4.64
C ILE A 143 -6.29 6.60 -5.31
N TYR A 144 -6.25 6.64 -6.64
CA TYR A 144 -5.80 7.82 -7.38
C TYR A 144 -6.66 9.06 -7.07
N GLU A 145 -7.98 8.94 -7.22
CA GLU A 145 -8.89 10.08 -7.03
C GLU A 145 -8.91 10.53 -5.56
N THR A 146 -8.89 9.59 -4.61
CA THR A 146 -8.86 9.96 -3.19
C THR A 146 -7.55 10.64 -2.78
N LEU A 147 -6.40 10.13 -3.22
CA LEU A 147 -5.11 10.77 -2.92
C LEU A 147 -4.97 12.14 -3.60
N LYS A 148 -5.52 12.31 -4.80
CA LYS A 148 -5.60 13.60 -5.49
C LYS A 148 -6.46 14.59 -4.70
N SER A 149 -7.60 14.15 -4.18
CA SER A 149 -8.47 14.95 -3.32
C SER A 149 -7.78 15.36 -2.02
N TYR A 150 -7.10 14.44 -1.32
CA TYR A 150 -6.34 14.76 -0.12
C TYR A 150 -5.16 15.69 -0.39
N LYS A 151 -4.44 15.52 -1.53
CA LYS A 151 -3.39 16.46 -1.92
C LYS A 151 -3.96 17.89 -2.04
N ASN A 152 -5.08 18.03 -2.72
CA ASN A 152 -5.73 19.34 -2.87
C ASN A 152 -6.16 19.91 -1.51
N LEU A 153 -6.78 19.09 -0.65
CA LEU A 153 -7.18 19.47 0.71
C LEU A 153 -5.98 19.94 1.55
N PHE A 154 -4.89 19.19 1.56
CA PHE A 154 -3.71 19.50 2.37
C PHE A 154 -3.01 20.77 1.90
N GLU A 155 -2.95 21.00 0.59
CA GLU A 155 -2.33 22.19 0.00
C GLU A 155 -3.19 23.45 0.15
N THR A 156 -4.46 23.36 -0.26
CA THR A 156 -5.32 24.54 -0.40
C THR A 156 -6.16 24.84 0.84
N LYS A 157 -6.24 23.86 1.78
CA LYS A 157 -7.16 23.92 2.94
C LYS A 157 -8.63 24.13 2.51
N LYS A 158 -9.01 23.51 1.38
CA LYS A 158 -10.38 23.57 0.84
C LYS A 158 -10.78 22.19 0.32
N ILE A 159 -12.07 21.87 0.51
CA ILE A 159 -12.66 20.67 -0.11
C ILE A 159 -12.87 20.99 -1.59
N ALA A 160 -12.43 20.09 -2.47
CA ALA A 160 -12.67 20.24 -3.91
C ALA A 160 -14.17 20.05 -4.19
N ASN A 161 -14.78 21.02 -4.86
CA ASN A 161 -16.21 20.98 -5.18
C ASN A 161 -16.57 19.98 -6.31
N ASN A 162 -15.58 19.41 -6.97
CA ASN A 162 -15.74 18.47 -8.10
C ASN A 162 -15.27 17.08 -7.70
N VAL A 163 -16.05 16.38 -6.89
CA VAL A 163 -15.94 14.90 -6.81
C VAL A 163 -16.72 14.38 -8.01
N GLU A 164 -16.02 14.13 -9.13
CA GLU A 164 -16.62 13.64 -10.39
C GLU A 164 -17.24 12.25 -10.22
N GLN A 165 -16.92 11.53 -9.13
CA GLN A 165 -17.44 10.19 -8.87
C GLN A 165 -17.79 9.97 -7.41
N ASP A 166 -18.96 9.38 -7.20
CA ASP A 166 -19.40 8.87 -5.92
C ASP A 166 -18.92 7.41 -5.75
N PHE A 167 -18.11 7.19 -4.72
CA PHE A 167 -17.63 5.86 -4.30
C PHE A 167 -18.50 5.28 -3.17
N GLY A 168 -19.76 5.70 -3.08
CA GLY A 168 -20.67 5.25 -2.04
C GLY A 168 -20.18 5.62 -0.64
N LYS A 169 -20.15 4.67 0.27
CA LYS A 169 -19.77 4.92 1.67
C LYS A 169 -18.36 5.48 1.82
N LEU A 170 -17.44 5.14 0.95
CA LEU A 170 -16.09 5.71 0.99
C LEU A 170 -16.10 7.22 0.73
N SER A 171 -16.97 7.71 -0.15
CA SER A 171 -17.16 9.14 -0.37
C SER A 171 -17.65 9.85 0.89
N LEU A 172 -18.65 9.28 1.59
CA LEU A 172 -19.16 9.81 2.84
C LEU A 172 -18.11 9.83 3.95
N ILE A 173 -17.31 8.76 4.04
CA ILE A 173 -16.20 8.66 4.99
C ILE A 173 -15.15 9.76 4.69
N ASN A 174 -14.74 9.86 3.42
CA ASN A 174 -13.77 10.87 3.01
C ASN A 174 -14.29 12.30 3.27
N GLU A 175 -15.58 12.58 3.03
CA GLU A 175 -16.20 13.85 3.34
C GLU A 175 -16.14 14.15 4.85
N ALA A 176 -16.46 13.16 5.70
CA ALA A 176 -16.38 13.32 7.15
C ALA A 176 -14.97 13.71 7.60
N PHE A 177 -13.93 13.00 7.10
CA PHE A 177 -12.55 13.31 7.44
C PHE A 177 -12.04 14.63 6.85
N GLN A 178 -12.47 15.02 5.64
CA GLN A 178 -12.13 16.31 5.06
C GLN A 178 -12.74 17.47 5.86
N ASN A 179 -14.00 17.35 6.29
CA ASN A 179 -14.62 18.34 7.16
C ASN A 179 -13.94 18.38 8.55
N CYS A 180 -13.58 17.22 9.11
CA CYS A 180 -12.84 17.14 10.36
C CYS A 180 -11.46 17.80 10.25
N TYR A 181 -10.74 17.58 9.15
CA TYR A 181 -9.44 18.20 8.88
C TYR A 181 -9.53 19.74 8.88
N LEU A 182 -10.60 20.28 8.32
CA LEU A 182 -10.85 21.73 8.25
C LEU A 182 -11.52 22.30 9.50
N GLU A 183 -11.72 21.48 10.54
CA GLU A 183 -12.48 21.87 11.75
C GLU A 183 -13.89 22.41 11.41
N ASN A 184 -14.46 21.94 10.30
CA ASN A 184 -15.79 22.36 9.87
C ASN A 184 -16.85 21.70 10.75
N PRO A 185 -17.85 22.44 11.29
CA PRO A 185 -18.93 21.89 12.10
C PRO A 185 -19.73 20.77 11.42
N ARG A 186 -19.73 20.70 10.10
CA ARG A 186 -20.34 19.60 9.33
C ARG A 186 -19.72 18.22 9.64
N ALA A 187 -18.49 18.17 10.12
CA ALA A 187 -17.87 16.91 10.53
C ALA A 187 -18.72 16.16 11.56
N LYS A 188 -19.36 16.89 12.50
CA LYS A 188 -20.26 16.31 13.51
C LYS A 188 -21.42 15.55 12.86
N SER A 189 -22.15 16.17 11.93
CA SER A 189 -23.25 15.51 11.23
C SER A 189 -22.77 14.42 10.28
N ASN A 190 -21.63 14.58 9.62
CA ASN A 190 -21.09 13.55 8.74
C ASN A 190 -20.77 12.26 9.52
N PHE A 191 -20.08 12.35 10.66
CA PHE A 191 -19.80 11.17 11.51
C PHE A 191 -21.06 10.54 12.08
N LEU A 192 -22.04 11.34 12.54
CA LEU A 192 -23.31 10.81 13.04
C LEU A 192 -24.09 10.05 11.95
N ASN A 193 -24.12 10.57 10.72
CA ASN A 193 -24.75 9.89 9.59
C ASN A 193 -24.09 8.55 9.27
N LEU A 194 -22.76 8.45 9.42
CA LEU A 194 -22.06 7.18 9.27
C LEU A 194 -22.42 6.19 10.38
N ILE A 195 -22.37 6.62 11.63
CA ILE A 195 -22.65 5.77 12.81
C ILE A 195 -24.08 5.23 12.77
N ASN A 196 -25.05 6.02 12.35
CA ASN A 196 -26.46 5.66 12.27
C ASN A 196 -26.85 4.97 10.95
N SER A 197 -25.89 4.56 10.13
CA SER A 197 -26.18 3.89 8.87
C SER A 197 -26.47 2.42 9.08
N ASP A 198 -27.58 1.92 8.55
CA ASP A 198 -28.01 0.52 8.65
C ASP A 198 -27.24 -0.44 7.70
N ASP A 199 -26.38 0.10 6.83
CA ASP A 199 -25.77 -0.66 5.73
C ASP A 199 -24.45 -1.36 6.11
N GLY A 200 -24.10 -1.42 7.38
CA GLY A 200 -22.86 -2.05 7.88
C GLY A 200 -22.39 -1.59 9.24
N ASP A 201 -21.33 -2.18 9.75
CA ASP A 201 -20.74 -1.79 11.03
C ASP A 201 -19.82 -0.57 10.86
N TYR A 202 -20.36 0.59 11.20
CA TYR A 202 -19.64 1.87 11.24
C TYR A 202 -19.36 2.33 12.69
N SER A 203 -19.48 1.46 13.67
CA SER A 203 -19.25 1.75 15.09
C SER A 203 -17.89 2.40 15.36
N ARG A 204 -16.87 2.04 14.58
CA ARG A 204 -15.52 2.66 14.63
C ARG A 204 -15.56 4.19 14.51
N TYR A 205 -16.50 4.74 13.74
CA TYR A 205 -16.59 6.19 13.53
C TYR A 205 -17.08 6.94 14.77
N LEU A 206 -17.64 6.23 15.75
CA LEU A 206 -17.96 6.82 17.06
C LEU A 206 -16.70 7.37 17.75
N PHE A 207 -15.54 6.70 17.61
CA PHE A 207 -14.28 7.22 18.12
C PHE A 207 -13.91 8.58 17.50
N PHE A 208 -14.04 8.72 16.18
CA PHE A 208 -13.70 9.96 15.49
C PHE A 208 -14.71 11.07 15.81
N TYR A 209 -15.98 10.72 15.96
CA TYR A 209 -17.00 11.63 16.43
C TYR A 209 -16.69 12.14 17.84
N LEU A 210 -16.40 11.24 18.78
CA LEU A 210 -16.01 11.60 20.16
C LEU A 210 -14.75 12.46 20.18
N SER A 211 -13.74 12.12 19.39
CA SER A 211 -12.53 12.93 19.24
C SER A 211 -12.83 14.34 18.77
N PHE A 212 -13.73 14.49 17.80
CA PHE A 212 -14.13 15.79 17.26
C PHE A 212 -14.87 16.64 18.31
N ILE A 213 -15.89 16.10 18.98
CA ILE A 213 -16.67 16.86 19.96
C ILE A 213 -15.87 17.18 21.23
N ILE A 214 -14.94 16.32 21.65
CA ILE A 214 -14.00 16.60 22.75
C ILE A 214 -13.10 17.78 22.41
N LYS A 215 -12.57 17.83 21.18
CA LYS A 215 -11.79 18.96 20.69
C LYS A 215 -12.60 20.26 20.64
N ASP A 216 -13.88 20.16 20.26
CA ASP A 216 -14.83 21.27 20.27
C ASP A 216 -15.32 21.65 21.69
N LYS A 217 -14.74 21.01 22.74
CA LYS A 217 -15.04 21.22 24.18
C LYS A 217 -16.47 20.82 24.59
N ASP A 218 -17.17 20.01 23.78
CA ASP A 218 -18.48 19.44 24.11
C ASP A 218 -18.33 18.19 24.98
N HIS A 219 -17.76 18.38 26.17
CA HIS A 219 -17.45 17.27 27.09
C HIS A 219 -18.70 16.63 27.69
N GLU A 220 -19.79 17.38 27.81
CA GLU A 220 -21.06 16.86 28.35
C GLU A 220 -21.69 15.85 27.39
N THR A 221 -21.76 16.17 26.11
CA THR A 221 -22.24 15.24 25.08
C THR A 221 -21.32 14.00 25.02
N ALA A 222 -20.00 14.18 25.11
CA ALA A 222 -19.07 13.05 25.11
C ALA A 222 -19.31 12.09 26.30
N LYS A 223 -19.57 12.62 27.51
CA LYS A 223 -19.90 11.82 28.70
C LYS A 223 -21.23 11.08 28.53
N GLN A 224 -22.26 11.75 28.04
CA GLN A 224 -23.56 11.13 27.80
C GLN A 224 -23.43 9.94 26.83
N ILE A 225 -22.70 10.10 25.74
CA ILE A 225 -22.46 9.03 24.76
C ILE A 225 -21.64 7.91 25.40
N ALA A 226 -20.61 8.21 26.19
CA ALA A 226 -19.80 7.22 26.85
C ALA A 226 -20.62 6.29 27.78
N GLN A 227 -21.69 6.82 28.39
CA GLN A 227 -22.61 6.04 29.22
C GLN A 227 -23.45 5.03 28.43
N THR A 228 -23.73 5.28 27.15
CA THR A 228 -24.51 4.40 26.28
C THR A 228 -23.68 3.29 25.63
N ILE A 229 -22.34 3.36 25.69
CA ILE A 229 -21.46 2.34 25.11
C ILE A 229 -21.56 1.04 25.90
N ASP A 230 -21.97 -0.04 25.20
CA ASP A 230 -21.91 -1.40 25.74
C ASP A 230 -20.50 -1.98 25.52
N GLU A 231 -19.82 -2.31 26.62
CA GLU A 231 -18.44 -2.82 26.59
C GLU A 231 -18.33 -4.24 26.01
N LEU A 232 -19.40 -5.03 26.07
CA LEU A 232 -19.42 -6.40 25.56
C LEU A 232 -19.61 -6.45 24.04
N GLU A 233 -20.36 -5.49 23.50
CA GLU A 233 -20.68 -5.43 22.08
C GLU A 233 -19.75 -4.50 21.29
N SER A 234 -19.01 -3.61 21.97
CA SER A 234 -18.17 -2.60 21.33
C SER A 234 -16.75 -3.09 21.08
N ASN A 235 -16.14 -2.59 20.00
CA ASN A 235 -14.74 -2.88 19.71
C ASN A 235 -13.78 -2.20 20.72
N LEU A 236 -12.52 -2.67 20.74
CA LEU A 236 -11.51 -2.23 21.69
C LEU A 236 -11.31 -0.69 21.70
N LEU A 237 -11.34 -0.04 20.52
CA LEU A 237 -11.12 1.40 20.41
C LEU A 237 -12.25 2.19 21.07
N ILE A 238 -13.48 1.74 20.92
CA ILE A 238 -14.66 2.35 21.55
C ILE A 238 -14.63 2.15 23.06
N ASN A 239 -14.29 0.94 23.54
CA ASN A 239 -14.13 0.66 24.96
C ASN A 239 -13.02 1.51 25.61
N GLN A 240 -11.91 1.69 24.91
CA GLN A 240 -10.86 2.61 25.36
C GLN A 240 -11.36 4.06 25.42
N SER A 241 -12.13 4.51 24.43
CA SER A 241 -12.71 5.86 24.40
C SER A 241 -13.60 6.11 25.61
N LYS A 242 -14.48 5.17 25.94
CA LYS A 242 -15.31 5.22 27.17
C LYS A 242 -14.43 5.34 28.42
N SER A 243 -13.40 4.50 28.53
CA SER A 243 -12.48 4.53 29.67
C SER A 243 -11.74 5.88 29.78
N TRP A 244 -11.31 6.47 28.66
CA TRP A 244 -10.62 7.78 28.68
C TRP A 244 -11.54 8.92 29.11
N ILE A 245 -12.81 8.91 28.66
CA ILE A 245 -13.80 9.91 29.05
C ILE A 245 -14.09 9.79 30.56
N ASN A 246 -14.37 8.57 31.05
CA ASN A 246 -14.69 8.33 32.46
C ASN A 246 -13.55 8.67 33.41
N ASN A 247 -12.29 8.50 32.97
CA ASN A 247 -11.09 8.80 33.74
C ASN A 247 -10.51 10.21 33.46
N SER A 248 -11.22 11.06 32.70
CA SER A 248 -10.81 12.41 32.33
C SER A 248 -9.45 12.49 31.61
N LYS A 249 -9.11 11.42 30.82
CA LYS A 249 -7.87 11.32 30.02
C LYS A 249 -8.12 11.75 28.56
N LEU A 250 -8.75 12.90 28.38
CA LEU A 250 -9.23 13.37 27.08
C LEU A 250 -8.09 13.63 26.06
N GLU A 251 -6.90 13.95 26.56
CA GLU A 251 -5.71 14.16 25.72
C GLU A 251 -5.28 12.90 24.95
N LEU A 252 -5.74 11.70 25.37
CA LEU A 252 -5.42 10.45 24.68
C LEU A 252 -6.12 10.35 23.32
N PHE A 253 -7.25 11.03 23.12
CA PHE A 253 -7.90 11.09 21.82
C PHE A 253 -6.98 11.71 20.77
N GLU A 254 -6.45 12.90 21.04
CA GLU A 254 -5.57 13.61 20.10
C GLU A 254 -4.22 12.89 19.91
N LYS A 255 -3.69 12.24 20.96
CA LYS A 255 -2.48 11.43 20.86
C LYS A 255 -2.67 10.20 19.97
N THR A 256 -3.87 9.62 19.98
CA THR A 256 -4.20 8.42 19.20
C THR A 256 -4.48 8.77 17.75
N PHE A 257 -5.29 9.81 17.52
CA PHE A 257 -5.65 10.26 16.18
C PHE A 257 -6.01 11.75 16.20
N SER A 258 -5.52 12.49 15.23
CA SER A 258 -5.92 13.87 14.99
C SER A 258 -6.24 14.08 13.52
N CYS A 259 -7.44 14.55 13.22
CA CYS A 259 -7.83 14.89 11.85
C CYS A 259 -6.94 15.98 11.23
N GLN A 260 -6.27 16.81 12.02
CA GLN A 260 -5.41 17.89 11.53
C GLN A 260 -4.01 17.40 11.10
N LYS A 261 -3.73 16.11 11.27
CA LYS A 261 -2.47 15.50 10.85
C LYS A 261 -2.68 14.75 9.53
N ASP A 262 -2.01 15.20 8.48
CA ASP A 262 -2.07 14.61 7.14
C ASP A 262 -1.81 13.08 7.18
N GLU A 263 -0.82 12.65 7.98
CA GLU A 263 -0.47 11.24 8.13
C GLU A 263 -1.59 10.39 8.75
N ASN A 264 -2.38 10.94 9.68
CA ASN A 264 -3.47 10.21 10.32
C ASN A 264 -4.63 9.97 9.35
N ILE A 265 -4.98 10.98 8.57
CA ILE A 265 -6.01 10.85 7.52
C ILE A 265 -5.58 9.84 6.46
N LEU A 266 -4.34 9.92 5.98
CA LEU A 266 -3.83 8.97 5.01
C LEU A 266 -3.79 7.54 5.60
N SER A 267 -3.43 7.39 6.87
CA SER A 267 -3.41 6.08 7.54
C SER A 267 -4.81 5.47 7.64
N GLU A 268 -5.83 6.27 7.98
CA GLU A 268 -7.21 5.78 8.02
C GLU A 268 -7.72 5.41 6.62
N PHE A 269 -7.42 6.21 5.61
CA PHE A 269 -7.76 5.86 4.24
C PHE A 269 -7.15 4.52 3.81
N PHE A 270 -5.86 4.29 4.06
CA PHE A 270 -5.23 3.01 3.71
C PHE A 270 -5.74 1.84 4.56
N PHE A 271 -6.13 2.08 5.81
CA PHE A 271 -6.80 1.09 6.64
C PHE A 271 -8.13 0.64 5.99
N LEU A 272 -8.94 1.59 5.51
CA LEU A 272 -10.20 1.30 4.82
C LEU A 272 -9.98 0.50 3.53
N ILE A 273 -9.02 0.91 2.70
CA ILE A 273 -8.68 0.19 1.47
C ILE A 273 -8.21 -1.24 1.77
N SER A 274 -7.39 -1.41 2.82
CA SER A 274 -6.93 -2.74 3.24
C SER A 274 -8.07 -3.65 3.67
N ASN A 275 -9.02 -3.13 4.46
CA ASN A 275 -10.20 -3.89 4.88
C ASN A 275 -11.11 -4.23 3.70
N PHE A 276 -11.30 -3.30 2.78
CA PHE A 276 -12.08 -3.56 1.56
C PHE A 276 -11.44 -4.69 0.73
N LEU A 277 -10.12 -4.63 0.50
CA LEU A 277 -9.42 -5.68 -0.22
C LEU A 277 -9.47 -7.04 0.52
N ALA A 278 -9.41 -7.01 1.87
CA ALA A 278 -9.55 -8.22 2.68
C ALA A 278 -10.92 -8.88 2.52
N SER A 279 -12.00 -8.07 2.54
CA SER A 279 -13.37 -8.57 2.40
C SER A 279 -13.66 -9.17 1.02
N GLU A 280 -12.92 -8.75 -0.02
CA GLU A 280 -13.05 -9.25 -1.39
C GLU A 280 -12.20 -10.52 -1.66
N GLU A 281 -11.59 -11.11 -0.63
CA GLU A 281 -10.69 -12.29 -0.75
C GLU A 281 -9.57 -12.12 -1.80
N LYS A 282 -9.13 -10.89 -2.05
CA LYS A 282 -8.15 -10.56 -3.08
C LYS A 282 -6.68 -10.61 -2.62
N PHE A 283 -6.42 -11.20 -1.46
CA PHE A 283 -5.05 -11.30 -0.94
C PHE A 283 -4.18 -12.38 -1.62
N ASP A 284 -4.78 -13.32 -2.36
CA ASP A 284 -4.12 -14.50 -2.90
C ASP A 284 -3.88 -14.46 -4.41
N LYS A 285 -3.88 -13.27 -5.04
CA LYS A 285 -3.62 -13.20 -6.49
C LYS A 285 -2.55 -12.22 -6.87
#